data_bb9d3d179184031209fbf651938b3482
#
_entry.id   bb9d3d179184031209fbf651938b3482
#
_cell.length_a   1.000
_cell.length_b   1.000
_cell.length_c   1.000
_cell.angle_alpha   90.00
_cell.angle_beta   90.00
_cell.angle_gamma   90.00
#
_symmetry.space_group_name_H-M   'P 1'
#
loop_
_entity.id
_entity.type
_entity.pdbx_description
1 polymer ?
#
loop_
_entity_poly.entity_id
_entity_poly.type
_entity_poly.pdbx_seq_one_letter_code
_entity_poly.pdbx_strand_id
1 'polypeptide(L)'
;MPFTLATWNINSIRLREALVRQLMREEEPDILCLQECKSPVDKFPDFEKLGYAHVVARGQKGYNGVAIFSRLPLREVGAFDFAGLGHARHVSAEIEGAGVVVHNFYVPAGGDVPDRAKNDKFGQKLDYVSDMRDWFADDKPQKSILVGDLNIAPLADDVWSHKQLLKVVSHTPIEVDHLGQAQEAGGWVDITRRDIPEGKLYSWWSYRSPDWDAADKGRRLDHIWASPDIADAGHSSRVLRHVRGWEKPSDHAPVFATFDL
;
A
#
# COMPACT_ATOMS: atom_id res chain seq x y z
N MET A 1 4.07 4.08 22.40
CA MET A 1 4.85 2.80 22.33
C MET A 1 5.39 2.70 20.90
N PRO A 2 6.72 2.64 20.69
CA PRO A 2 7.27 2.54 19.34
C PRO A 2 6.84 1.22 18.68
N PHE A 3 6.53 1.29 17.39
CA PHE A 3 6.27 0.11 16.56
C PHE A 3 6.73 0.33 15.13
N THR A 4 7.11 -0.74 14.46
CA THR A 4 7.49 -0.75 13.04
C THR A 4 6.36 -1.32 12.19
N LEU A 5 5.99 -0.59 11.17
CA LEU A 5 4.95 -0.97 10.21
C LEU A 5 5.55 -1.18 8.84
N ALA A 6 5.12 -2.25 8.17
CA ALA A 6 5.46 -2.53 6.78
C ALA A 6 4.21 -2.67 5.91
N THR A 7 4.29 -2.20 4.67
CA THR A 7 3.29 -2.46 3.62
C THR A 7 3.94 -3.15 2.43
N TRP A 8 3.26 -4.15 1.87
CA TRP A 8 3.77 -4.92 0.74
C TRP A 8 2.65 -5.52 -0.11
N ASN A 9 2.58 -5.12 -1.37
CA ASN A 9 1.79 -5.88 -2.33
C ASN A 9 2.50 -7.21 -2.60
N ILE A 10 1.97 -8.30 -2.06
CA ILE A 10 2.61 -9.62 -2.11
C ILE A 10 2.28 -10.39 -3.40
N ASN A 11 1.30 -9.94 -4.16
CA ASN A 11 0.90 -10.60 -5.40
C ASN A 11 0.69 -12.12 -5.23
N SER A 12 -0.24 -12.50 -4.36
CA SER A 12 -0.60 -13.84 -3.89
C SER A 12 0.16 -14.30 -2.63
N ILE A 13 -0.52 -14.19 -1.50
CA ILE A 13 0.01 -14.59 -0.18
C ILE A 13 0.36 -16.09 -0.11
N ARG A 14 -0.43 -16.95 -0.77
CA ARG A 14 -0.19 -18.40 -0.76
C ARG A 14 1.00 -18.79 -1.63
N LEU A 15 1.14 -18.15 -2.79
CA LEU A 15 2.26 -18.42 -3.69
C LEU A 15 3.60 -17.96 -3.07
N ARG A 16 3.55 -16.86 -2.32
CA ARG A 16 4.73 -16.23 -1.73
C ARG A 16 4.77 -16.32 -0.20
N GLU A 17 4.11 -17.33 0.37
CA GLU A 17 4.15 -17.56 1.82
C GLU A 17 5.57 -17.64 2.37
N ALA A 18 6.47 -18.33 1.67
CA ALA A 18 7.87 -18.44 2.08
C ALA A 18 8.57 -17.08 2.19
N LEU A 19 8.27 -16.16 1.26
CA LEU A 19 8.84 -14.80 1.26
C LEU A 19 8.25 -13.94 2.39
N VAL A 20 6.94 -14.08 2.66
CA VAL A 20 6.31 -13.39 3.81
C VAL A 20 6.94 -13.87 5.11
N ARG A 21 7.14 -15.20 5.28
CA ARG A 21 7.83 -15.76 6.45
C ARG A 21 9.27 -15.31 6.55
N GLN A 22 9.97 -15.17 5.44
CA GLN A 22 11.34 -14.67 5.41
C GLN A 22 11.38 -13.22 5.87
N LEU A 23 10.53 -12.33 5.31
CA LEU A 23 10.43 -10.93 5.72
C LEU A 23 10.13 -10.80 7.22
N MET A 24 9.15 -11.58 7.71
CA MET A 24 8.77 -11.57 9.12
C MET A 24 9.89 -12.01 10.06
N ARG A 25 10.83 -12.84 9.62
CA ARG A 25 11.99 -13.28 10.43
C ARG A 25 13.17 -12.33 10.35
N GLU A 26 13.42 -11.74 9.19
CA GLU A 26 14.60 -10.91 8.94
C GLU A 26 14.40 -9.47 9.40
N GLU A 27 13.18 -8.93 9.20
CA GLU A 27 12.87 -7.52 9.46
C GLU A 27 11.96 -7.30 10.67
N GLU A 28 11.27 -8.34 11.11
CA GLU A 28 10.42 -8.37 12.31
C GLU A 28 9.46 -7.18 12.48
N PRO A 29 8.71 -6.72 11.44
CA PRO A 29 7.78 -5.62 11.63
C PRO A 29 6.72 -5.98 12.69
N ASP A 30 6.34 -5.03 13.53
CA ASP A 30 5.25 -5.24 14.49
C ASP A 30 3.90 -5.39 13.76
N ILE A 31 3.75 -4.68 12.64
CA ILE A 31 2.56 -4.70 11.79
C ILE A 31 2.97 -4.89 10.33
N LEU A 32 2.38 -5.88 9.67
CA LEU A 32 2.58 -6.14 8.24
C LEU A 32 1.25 -6.05 7.49
N CYS A 33 1.12 -5.06 6.61
CA CYS A 33 -0.03 -4.83 5.75
C CYS A 33 0.25 -5.43 4.36
N LEU A 34 -0.57 -6.37 3.92
CA LEU A 34 -0.43 -7.02 2.61
C LEU A 34 -1.58 -6.64 1.68
N GLN A 35 -1.26 -6.48 0.40
CA GLN A 35 -2.21 -6.28 -0.69
C GLN A 35 -2.06 -7.40 -1.72
N GLU A 36 -3.04 -7.57 -2.58
CA GLU A 36 -3.14 -8.65 -3.55
C GLU A 36 -2.96 -10.05 -2.95
N CYS A 37 -3.59 -10.32 -1.81
CA CYS A 37 -3.53 -11.64 -1.17
C CYS A 37 -4.08 -12.76 -2.06
N LYS A 38 -5.02 -12.46 -2.98
CA LYS A 38 -5.58 -13.36 -4.02
C LYS A 38 -6.10 -14.68 -3.50
N SER A 39 -6.57 -14.69 -2.26
CA SER A 39 -7.07 -15.90 -1.57
C SER A 39 -8.26 -15.55 -0.68
N PRO A 40 -9.22 -16.46 -0.47
CA PRO A 40 -10.16 -16.36 0.64
C PRO A 40 -9.41 -16.37 1.98
N VAL A 41 -9.97 -15.71 3.01
CA VAL A 41 -9.31 -15.56 4.32
C VAL A 41 -9.05 -16.90 5.00
N ASP A 42 -9.97 -17.86 4.88
CA ASP A 42 -9.85 -19.23 5.43
C ASP A 42 -8.70 -20.05 4.82
N LYS A 43 -8.08 -19.53 3.76
CA LYS A 43 -6.92 -20.13 3.08
C LYS A 43 -5.63 -19.32 3.26
N PHE A 44 -5.63 -18.30 4.12
CA PHE A 44 -4.41 -17.56 4.43
C PHE A 44 -3.44 -18.45 5.22
N PRO A 45 -2.13 -18.32 5.00
CA PRO A 45 -1.15 -18.95 5.87
C PRO A 45 -1.25 -18.44 7.32
N ASP A 46 -1.00 -19.34 8.25
CA ASP A 46 -0.89 -19.00 9.67
C ASP A 46 0.53 -18.52 10.02
N PHE A 47 0.62 -17.34 10.61
CA PHE A 47 1.87 -16.74 11.06
C PHE A 47 1.96 -16.57 12.60
N GLU A 48 1.06 -17.17 13.36
CA GLU A 48 1.02 -17.08 14.83
C GLU A 48 2.35 -17.50 15.48
N LYS A 49 2.97 -18.59 14.96
CA LYS A 49 4.28 -19.06 15.45
C LYS A 49 5.45 -18.10 15.19
N LEU A 50 5.25 -17.07 14.37
CA LEU A 50 6.19 -15.98 14.15
C LEU A 50 5.83 -14.74 14.99
N GLY A 51 4.84 -14.85 15.87
CA GLY A 51 4.39 -13.77 16.75
C GLY A 51 3.21 -12.96 16.21
N TYR A 52 2.71 -13.23 14.99
CA TYR A 52 1.61 -12.50 14.38
C TYR A 52 0.27 -13.19 14.70
N ALA A 53 -0.15 -13.06 15.96
CA ALA A 53 -1.37 -13.68 16.48
C ALA A 53 -2.65 -12.92 16.10
N HIS A 54 -2.53 -11.65 15.69
CA HIS A 54 -3.67 -10.79 15.38
C HIS A 54 -3.75 -10.56 13.88
N VAL A 55 -4.94 -10.83 13.29
CA VAL A 55 -5.16 -10.68 11.84
C VAL A 55 -6.51 -10.03 11.59
N VAL A 56 -6.51 -8.96 10.79
CA VAL A 56 -7.72 -8.35 10.24
C VAL A 56 -7.61 -8.35 8.72
N ALA A 57 -8.56 -8.98 8.04
CA ALA A 57 -8.41 -9.22 6.60
C ALA A 57 -9.73 -9.24 5.83
N ARG A 58 -9.64 -8.93 4.55
CA ARG A 58 -10.68 -9.17 3.54
C ARG A 58 -10.07 -9.95 2.38
N GLY A 59 -10.56 -11.17 2.17
CA GLY A 59 -10.05 -12.07 1.14
C GLY A 59 -10.95 -12.12 -0.08
N GLN A 60 -10.33 -12.37 -1.25
CA GLN A 60 -11.05 -12.62 -2.49
C GLN A 60 -10.32 -13.68 -3.32
N LYS A 61 -11.06 -14.66 -3.87
CA LYS A 61 -10.46 -15.76 -4.62
C LYS A 61 -9.90 -15.27 -5.96
N GLY A 62 -8.59 -15.46 -6.16
CA GLY A 62 -7.91 -15.24 -7.45
C GLY A 62 -7.43 -13.82 -7.72
N TYR A 63 -7.99 -12.79 -7.09
CA TYR A 63 -7.57 -11.39 -7.24
C TYR A 63 -7.92 -10.59 -5.99
N ASN A 64 -7.38 -9.37 -5.88
CA ASN A 64 -7.56 -8.49 -4.73
C ASN A 64 -7.16 -9.15 -3.40
N GLY A 65 -7.77 -8.73 -2.30
CA GLY A 65 -7.51 -9.21 -0.96
C GLY A 65 -6.46 -8.38 -0.23
N VAL A 66 -6.83 -7.92 0.97
CA VAL A 66 -5.98 -7.10 1.84
C VAL A 66 -5.97 -7.70 3.25
N ALA A 67 -4.83 -7.58 3.94
CA ALA A 67 -4.68 -8.11 5.29
C ALA A 67 -3.74 -7.23 6.13
N ILE A 68 -4.02 -7.16 7.42
CA ILE A 68 -3.16 -6.58 8.45
C ILE A 68 -2.81 -7.72 9.40
N PHE A 69 -1.55 -8.14 9.43
CA PHE A 69 -0.98 -9.08 10.39
C PHE A 69 -0.23 -8.28 11.46
N SER A 70 -0.40 -8.62 12.74
CA SER A 70 0.19 -7.86 13.82
C SER A 70 0.65 -8.73 14.97
N ARG A 71 1.76 -8.32 15.59
CA ARG A 71 2.22 -8.79 16.91
C ARG A 71 1.47 -8.09 18.04
N LEU A 72 0.97 -6.88 17.76
CA LEU A 72 0.20 -6.06 18.70
C LEU A 72 -1.28 -6.41 18.58
N PRO A 73 -2.04 -6.34 19.68
CA PRO A 73 -3.48 -6.55 19.66
C PRO A 73 -4.19 -5.59 18.69
N LEU A 74 -5.08 -6.13 17.86
CA LEU A 74 -5.87 -5.39 16.89
C LEU A 74 -7.36 -5.51 17.17
N ARG A 75 -8.07 -4.41 17.03
CA ARG A 75 -9.52 -4.37 16.94
C ARG A 75 -9.94 -3.98 15.52
N GLU A 76 -10.73 -4.82 14.88
CA GLU A 76 -11.26 -4.47 13.54
C GLU A 76 -12.14 -3.21 13.64
N VAL A 77 -11.90 -2.23 12.76
CA VAL A 77 -12.70 -1.02 12.62
C VAL A 77 -13.71 -1.17 11.49
N GLY A 78 -13.28 -1.67 10.33
CA GLY A 78 -14.18 -1.92 9.22
C GLY A 78 -13.49 -2.05 7.86
N ALA A 79 -14.33 -2.12 6.83
CA ALA A 79 -13.92 -2.13 5.44
C ALA A 79 -14.94 -1.34 4.61
N PHE A 80 -14.45 -0.54 3.66
CA PHE A 80 -15.28 0.22 2.74
C PHE A 80 -15.16 -0.36 1.33
N ASP A 81 -16.27 -0.36 0.60
CA ASP A 81 -16.34 -0.73 -0.81
C ASP A 81 -16.34 0.53 -1.68
N PHE A 82 -15.17 1.11 -1.84
CA PHE A 82 -14.99 2.29 -2.69
C PHE A 82 -15.32 1.95 -4.14
N ALA A 83 -15.98 2.87 -4.83
CA ALA A 83 -16.52 2.74 -6.20
C ALA A 83 -17.57 1.62 -6.36
N GLY A 84 -18.09 1.05 -5.27
CA GLY A 84 -19.15 0.02 -5.31
C GLY A 84 -18.77 -1.23 -6.09
N LEU A 85 -17.48 -1.63 -6.06
CA LEU A 85 -16.95 -2.72 -6.88
C LEU A 85 -17.22 -4.12 -6.31
N GLY A 86 -17.61 -4.23 -5.03
CA GLY A 86 -17.68 -5.51 -4.32
C GLY A 86 -16.32 -6.19 -4.16
N HIS A 87 -15.23 -5.41 -4.12
CA HIS A 87 -13.87 -5.91 -4.10
C HIS A 87 -13.22 -5.78 -2.72
N ALA A 88 -12.47 -6.80 -2.31
CA ALA A 88 -11.66 -6.80 -1.09
C ALA A 88 -10.39 -5.94 -1.28
N ARG A 89 -10.54 -4.59 -1.18
CA ARG A 89 -9.48 -3.62 -1.46
C ARG A 89 -9.18 -2.66 -0.32
N HIS A 90 -9.96 -2.72 0.76
CA HIS A 90 -9.73 -1.93 1.97
C HIS A 90 -10.07 -2.74 3.20
N VAL A 91 -9.30 -2.53 4.26
CA VAL A 91 -9.57 -2.99 5.62
C VAL A 91 -8.89 -2.05 6.60
N SER A 92 -9.50 -1.84 7.75
CA SER A 92 -8.92 -1.03 8.82
C SER A 92 -9.01 -1.70 10.18
N ALA A 93 -7.97 -1.49 10.97
CA ALA A 93 -7.87 -2.00 12.34
C ALA A 93 -7.24 -0.96 13.25
N GLU A 94 -7.73 -0.87 14.47
CA GLU A 94 -7.12 -0.07 15.54
C GLU A 94 -6.08 -0.92 16.27
N ILE A 95 -4.90 -0.33 16.50
CA ILE A 95 -3.89 -0.88 17.39
C ILE A 95 -4.33 -0.60 18.82
N GLU A 96 -4.73 -1.66 19.56
CA GLU A 96 -5.17 -1.53 20.95
C GLU A 96 -4.04 -0.98 21.84
N GLY A 97 -4.39 -0.06 22.70
CA GLY A 97 -3.43 0.62 23.59
C GLY A 97 -2.76 1.85 23.00
N ALA A 98 -2.56 1.93 21.68
CA ALA A 98 -2.11 3.13 20.99
C ALA A 98 -3.28 4.02 20.55
N GLY A 99 -4.45 3.43 20.30
CA GLY A 99 -5.62 4.14 19.77
C GLY A 99 -5.41 4.69 18.36
N VAL A 100 -4.56 4.04 17.59
CA VAL A 100 -4.21 4.41 16.20
C VAL A 100 -4.86 3.45 15.24
N VAL A 101 -5.53 3.99 14.24
CA VAL A 101 -6.18 3.19 13.19
C VAL A 101 -5.25 3.05 11.98
N VAL A 102 -4.98 1.83 11.59
CA VAL A 102 -4.26 1.50 10.35
C VAL A 102 -5.28 1.17 9.27
N HIS A 103 -5.24 1.91 8.17
CA HIS A 103 -6.01 1.66 6.95
C HIS A 103 -5.12 1.05 5.89
N ASN A 104 -5.45 -0.16 5.43
CA ASN A 104 -4.72 -0.86 4.38
C ASN A 104 -5.52 -0.80 3.08
N PHE A 105 -4.98 -0.09 2.09
CA PHE A 105 -5.61 0.14 0.78
C PHE A 105 -4.93 -0.65 -0.33
N TYR A 106 -5.75 -1.08 -1.28
CA TYR A 106 -5.32 -1.58 -2.58
C TYR A 106 -6.14 -0.89 -3.68
N VAL A 107 -5.65 0.23 -4.18
CA VAL A 107 -6.30 0.99 -5.25
C VAL A 107 -6.25 0.19 -6.56
N PRO A 108 -7.32 0.18 -7.38
CA PRO A 108 -7.30 -0.50 -8.68
C PRO A 108 -6.12 -0.08 -9.55
N ALA A 109 -5.47 -1.05 -10.23
CA ALA A 109 -4.35 -0.76 -11.11
C ALA A 109 -4.71 0.13 -12.32
N GLY A 110 -5.97 0.08 -12.79
CA GLY A 110 -6.46 0.95 -13.86
C GLY A 110 -6.24 0.40 -15.28
N GLY A 111 -5.68 -0.80 -15.44
CA GLY A 111 -5.42 -1.40 -16.75
C GLY A 111 -4.30 -0.70 -17.55
N ASP A 112 -4.30 -0.81 -18.88
CA ASP A 112 -3.19 -0.35 -19.72
C ASP A 112 -3.48 0.97 -20.48
N VAL A 113 -4.76 1.35 -20.61
CA VAL A 113 -5.17 2.54 -21.39
C VAL A 113 -5.69 3.61 -20.42
N PRO A 114 -5.03 4.79 -20.33
CA PRO A 114 -5.43 5.86 -19.42
C PRO A 114 -6.53 6.74 -20.04
N ASP A 115 -7.63 6.15 -20.40
CA ASP A 115 -8.79 6.81 -20.99
C ASP A 115 -10.07 6.17 -20.46
N ARG A 116 -10.80 6.90 -19.61
CA ARG A 116 -12.05 6.43 -18.99
C ARG A 116 -13.12 5.99 -20.01
N ALA A 117 -13.16 6.63 -21.16
CA ALA A 117 -14.14 6.29 -22.22
C ALA A 117 -13.81 4.98 -22.96
N LYS A 118 -12.57 4.51 -22.87
CA LYS A 118 -12.08 3.31 -23.56
C LYS A 118 -11.69 2.17 -22.64
N ASN A 119 -11.61 2.43 -21.34
CA ASN A 119 -11.11 1.49 -20.36
C ASN A 119 -11.85 1.67 -19.02
N ASP A 120 -12.85 0.83 -18.77
CA ASP A 120 -13.65 0.84 -17.55
C ASP A 120 -12.79 0.69 -16.28
N LYS A 121 -11.68 -0.09 -16.36
CA LYS A 121 -10.77 -0.27 -15.22
C LYS A 121 -10.07 1.04 -14.83
N PHE A 122 -9.78 1.90 -15.81
CA PHE A 122 -9.25 3.23 -15.54
C PHE A 122 -10.30 4.13 -14.89
N GLY A 123 -11.54 4.06 -15.38
CA GLY A 123 -12.67 4.72 -14.76
C GLY A 123 -12.86 4.31 -13.30
N GLN A 124 -12.92 3.00 -13.03
CA GLN A 124 -13.04 2.44 -11.68
C GLN A 124 -11.92 2.90 -10.73
N LYS A 125 -10.69 3.03 -11.22
CA LYS A 125 -9.57 3.56 -10.44
C LYS A 125 -9.81 5.02 -10.01
N LEU A 126 -10.20 5.87 -10.95
CA LEU A 126 -10.49 7.28 -10.67
C LEU A 126 -11.67 7.43 -9.71
N ASP A 127 -12.73 6.64 -9.89
CA ASP A 127 -13.89 6.62 -9.00
C ASP A 127 -13.49 6.18 -7.58
N TYR A 128 -12.68 5.13 -7.47
CA TYR A 128 -12.17 4.65 -6.19
C TYR A 128 -11.40 5.75 -5.42
N VAL A 129 -10.51 6.47 -6.09
CA VAL A 129 -9.73 7.55 -5.46
C VAL A 129 -10.62 8.77 -5.14
N SER A 130 -11.64 9.04 -5.97
CA SER A 130 -12.62 10.08 -5.69
C SER A 130 -13.46 9.76 -4.45
N ASP A 131 -13.90 8.51 -4.29
CA ASP A 131 -14.61 8.07 -3.09
C ASP A 131 -13.73 8.14 -1.84
N MET A 132 -12.43 7.82 -1.96
CA MET A 132 -11.47 8.03 -0.87
C MET A 132 -11.40 9.50 -0.47
N ARG A 133 -11.30 10.41 -1.44
CA ARG A 133 -11.29 11.86 -1.21
C ARG A 133 -12.53 12.30 -0.44
N ASP A 134 -13.71 11.88 -0.92
CA ASP A 134 -14.98 12.29 -0.34
C ASP A 134 -15.13 11.74 1.08
N TRP A 135 -14.75 10.49 1.30
CA TRP A 135 -14.71 9.90 2.64
C TRP A 135 -13.78 10.64 3.59
N PHE A 136 -12.57 11.03 3.16
CA PHE A 136 -11.64 11.81 3.97
C PHE A 136 -12.11 13.25 4.22
N ALA A 137 -12.88 13.84 3.31
CA ALA A 137 -13.47 15.15 3.48
C ALA A 137 -14.62 15.16 4.51
N ASP A 138 -15.42 14.08 4.52
CA ASP A 138 -16.55 13.91 5.42
C ASP A 138 -16.11 13.58 6.85
N ASP A 139 -15.10 12.72 7.00
CA ASP A 139 -14.53 12.29 8.27
C ASP A 139 -13.01 12.38 8.24
N LYS A 140 -12.48 13.55 8.62
CA LYS A 140 -11.04 13.79 8.63
C LYS A 140 -10.32 12.79 9.52
N PRO A 141 -9.38 12.02 8.97
CA PRO A 141 -8.65 11.02 9.74
C PRO A 141 -7.87 11.67 10.88
N GLN A 142 -8.01 11.09 12.07
CA GLN A 142 -7.26 11.42 13.26
C GLN A 142 -6.63 10.14 13.82
N LYS A 143 -5.44 10.24 14.40
CA LYS A 143 -4.69 9.09 14.89
C LYS A 143 -4.73 7.93 13.89
N SER A 144 -4.47 8.23 12.63
CA SER A 144 -4.64 7.28 11.54
C SER A 144 -3.39 7.17 10.69
N ILE A 145 -3.09 5.95 10.26
CA ILE A 145 -2.03 5.63 9.29
C ILE A 145 -2.70 4.98 8.09
N LEU A 146 -2.47 5.54 6.91
CA LEU A 146 -2.88 4.96 5.64
C LEU A 146 -1.68 4.30 4.99
N VAL A 147 -1.81 3.04 4.63
CA VAL A 147 -0.79 2.30 3.90
C VAL A 147 -1.36 1.54 2.72
N GLY A 148 -0.52 1.18 1.80
CA GLY A 148 -0.84 0.22 0.76
C GLY A 148 -0.36 0.60 -0.63
N ASP A 149 -0.76 -0.24 -1.57
CA ASP A 149 -0.53 -0.03 -2.99
C ASP A 149 -1.63 0.90 -3.54
N LEU A 150 -1.29 2.18 -3.68
CA LEU A 150 -2.19 3.18 -4.25
C LEU A 150 -2.17 3.20 -5.79
N ASN A 151 -1.28 2.41 -6.41
CA ASN A 151 -1.15 2.28 -7.85
C ASN A 151 -0.93 3.61 -8.60
N ILE A 152 -0.54 4.68 -7.90
CA ILE A 152 -0.27 6.02 -8.44
C ILE A 152 1.06 6.52 -7.90
N ALA A 153 1.93 6.95 -8.79
CA ALA A 153 3.21 7.60 -8.49
C ALA A 153 3.04 9.12 -8.66
N PRO A 154 2.93 9.91 -7.58
CA PRO A 154 2.51 11.31 -7.69
C PRO A 154 3.61 12.26 -8.19
N LEU A 155 4.89 12.01 -7.89
CA LEU A 155 5.96 12.95 -8.14
C LEU A 155 6.83 12.55 -9.34
N ALA A 156 7.54 13.52 -9.93
CA ALA A 156 8.47 13.25 -11.03
C ALA A 156 9.60 12.29 -10.63
N ASP A 157 9.99 12.26 -9.35
CA ASP A 157 10.99 11.37 -8.82
C ASP A 157 10.43 10.03 -8.31
N ASP A 158 9.12 9.87 -8.37
CA ASP A 158 8.45 8.59 -8.10
C ASP A 158 8.41 7.65 -9.30
N VAL A 159 8.95 8.09 -10.44
CA VAL A 159 9.00 7.31 -11.69
C VAL A 159 10.35 7.45 -12.37
N TRP A 160 10.76 6.39 -13.08
CA TRP A 160 12.04 6.38 -13.81
C TRP A 160 12.14 7.44 -14.89
N SER A 161 11.01 7.87 -15.48
CA SER A 161 10.94 8.95 -16.47
C SER A 161 9.60 9.65 -16.43
N HIS A 162 9.55 10.82 -15.81
CA HIS A 162 8.34 11.65 -15.75
C HIS A 162 7.76 11.89 -17.16
N LYS A 163 8.58 12.37 -18.11
CA LYS A 163 8.16 12.69 -19.46
C LYS A 163 7.51 11.52 -20.21
N GLN A 164 8.07 10.30 -20.07
CA GLN A 164 7.56 9.13 -20.77
C GLN A 164 6.28 8.57 -20.11
N LEU A 165 6.14 8.72 -18.78
CA LEU A 165 5.02 8.14 -18.05
C LEU A 165 3.80 9.06 -17.93
N LEU A 166 3.85 10.32 -18.37
CA LEU A 166 2.68 11.22 -18.39
C LEU A 166 1.47 10.67 -19.17
N LYS A 167 1.67 9.69 -20.04
CA LYS A 167 0.61 9.03 -20.84
C LYS A 167 0.44 7.55 -20.47
N VAL A 168 1.01 7.12 -19.36
CA VAL A 168 0.98 5.72 -18.91
C VAL A 168 0.26 5.64 -17.58
N VAL A 169 -0.65 4.68 -17.46
CA VAL A 169 -1.38 4.41 -16.21
C VAL A 169 -0.41 4.32 -15.03
N SER A 170 -0.79 4.87 -13.91
CA SER A 170 -0.09 5.11 -12.65
C SER A 170 0.70 6.43 -12.53
N HIS A 171 0.80 7.24 -13.61
CA HIS A 171 1.49 8.54 -13.53
C HIS A 171 0.88 9.59 -14.47
N THR A 172 -0.36 9.39 -14.93
CA THR A 172 -1.03 10.40 -15.73
C THR A 172 -1.42 11.61 -14.87
N PRO A 173 -1.48 12.83 -15.46
CA PRO A 173 -1.86 14.01 -14.71
C PRO A 173 -3.19 13.88 -13.96
N ILE A 174 -4.19 13.22 -14.57
CA ILE A 174 -5.50 13.02 -13.93
C ILE A 174 -5.42 12.09 -12.72
N GLU A 175 -4.60 11.03 -12.76
CA GLU A 175 -4.39 10.14 -11.60
C GLU A 175 -3.68 10.87 -10.46
N VAL A 176 -2.64 11.62 -10.81
CA VAL A 176 -1.84 12.42 -9.86
C VAL A 176 -2.73 13.47 -9.18
N ASP A 177 -3.57 14.16 -9.96
CA ASP A 177 -4.52 15.16 -9.45
C ASP A 177 -5.54 14.52 -8.48
N HIS A 178 -6.16 13.40 -8.85
CA HIS A 178 -7.11 12.68 -7.97
C HIS A 178 -6.45 12.24 -6.66
N LEU A 179 -5.24 11.68 -6.72
CA LEU A 179 -4.52 11.26 -5.51
C LEU A 179 -4.16 12.46 -4.64
N GLY A 180 -3.71 13.57 -5.26
CA GLY A 180 -3.41 14.83 -4.55
C GLY A 180 -4.63 15.40 -3.83
N GLN A 181 -5.79 15.41 -4.50
CA GLN A 181 -7.05 15.84 -3.89
C GLN A 181 -7.46 14.94 -2.71
N ALA A 182 -7.29 13.63 -2.81
CA ALA A 182 -7.57 12.70 -1.71
C ALA A 182 -6.61 12.91 -0.53
N GLN A 183 -5.33 13.14 -0.82
CA GLN A 183 -4.33 13.45 0.19
C GLN A 183 -4.63 14.76 0.91
N GLU A 184 -4.98 15.82 0.18
CA GLU A 184 -5.34 17.13 0.73
C GLU A 184 -6.61 17.08 1.57
N ALA A 185 -7.66 16.38 1.10
CA ALA A 185 -8.92 16.23 1.80
C ALA A 185 -8.74 15.63 3.21
N GLY A 186 -7.90 14.60 3.34
CA GLY A 186 -7.55 14.01 4.62
C GLY A 186 -6.47 14.77 5.41
N GLY A 187 -5.77 15.71 4.78
CA GLY A 187 -4.58 16.36 5.36
C GLY A 187 -3.40 15.40 5.52
N TRP A 188 -3.38 14.31 4.78
CA TRP A 188 -2.39 13.25 4.92
C TRP A 188 -0.96 13.70 4.66
N VAL A 189 -0.05 13.33 5.55
CA VAL A 189 1.40 13.55 5.42
C VAL A 189 2.04 12.28 4.87
N ASP A 190 2.70 12.35 3.73
CA ASP A 190 3.49 11.26 3.16
C ASP A 190 4.79 11.07 3.95
N ILE A 191 4.80 10.09 4.84
CA ILE A 191 5.92 9.83 5.76
C ILE A 191 7.17 9.42 4.97
N THR A 192 7.01 8.59 3.95
CA THR A 192 8.14 8.11 3.16
C THR A 192 8.83 9.26 2.41
N ARG A 193 8.06 10.17 1.79
CA ARG A 193 8.63 11.33 1.09
C ARG A 193 9.12 12.42 2.02
N ARG A 194 8.53 12.57 3.19
CA ARG A 194 9.07 13.45 4.21
C ARG A 194 10.47 13.01 4.67
N ASP A 195 10.67 11.70 4.88
CA ASP A 195 11.95 11.13 5.32
C ASP A 195 12.98 11.05 4.18
N ILE A 196 12.51 10.84 2.94
CA ILE A 196 13.33 10.74 1.72
C ILE A 196 12.82 11.78 0.71
N PRO A 197 13.11 13.09 0.93
CA PRO A 197 12.50 14.18 0.16
C PRO A 197 13.01 14.27 -1.28
N GLU A 198 14.22 13.80 -1.54
CA GLU A 198 14.90 13.96 -2.83
C GLU A 198 15.27 12.61 -3.47
N GLY A 199 15.48 12.67 -4.79
CA GLY A 199 15.96 11.54 -5.58
C GLY A 199 14.89 10.52 -5.96
N LYS A 200 15.28 9.58 -6.80
CA LYS A 200 14.41 8.51 -7.28
C LYS A 200 14.06 7.55 -6.15
N LEU A 201 12.76 7.29 -6.03
CA LEU A 201 12.23 6.38 -5.01
C LEU A 201 11.20 5.46 -5.67
N TYR A 202 11.44 4.16 -5.62
CA TYR A 202 10.58 3.16 -6.24
C TYR A 202 10.26 2.04 -5.26
N SER A 203 9.03 1.52 -5.38
CA SER A 203 8.58 0.33 -4.65
C SER A 203 8.14 -0.81 -5.59
N TRP A 204 8.07 -0.53 -6.90
CA TRP A 204 7.59 -1.47 -7.92
C TRP A 204 8.47 -1.47 -9.16
N TRP A 205 8.73 -2.67 -9.74
CA TRP A 205 9.43 -2.89 -11.02
C TRP A 205 8.75 -4.00 -11.82
N SER A 206 8.42 -3.70 -13.08
CA SER A 206 7.69 -4.62 -13.94
C SER A 206 8.40 -5.97 -14.12
N TYR A 207 7.66 -7.08 -14.06
CA TYR A 207 8.14 -8.40 -14.47
C TYR A 207 8.54 -8.50 -15.95
N ARG A 208 8.06 -7.56 -16.79
CA ARG A 208 8.42 -7.51 -18.21
C ARG A 208 9.85 -7.03 -18.47
N SER A 209 10.53 -6.52 -17.46
CA SER A 209 11.95 -6.16 -17.52
C SER A 209 12.79 -7.38 -17.19
N PRO A 210 13.51 -7.98 -18.14
CA PRO A 210 14.35 -9.17 -17.87
C PRO A 210 15.43 -8.90 -16.84
N ASP A 211 16.03 -7.72 -16.89
CA ASP A 211 16.98 -7.22 -15.91
C ASP A 211 16.39 -5.95 -15.26
N TRP A 212 15.55 -6.18 -14.25
CA TRP A 212 14.85 -5.10 -13.55
C TRP A 212 15.81 -4.21 -12.77
N ASP A 213 16.91 -4.79 -12.25
CA ASP A 213 17.88 -4.12 -11.41
C ASP A 213 18.75 -3.17 -12.21
N ALA A 214 19.35 -3.64 -13.30
CA ALA A 214 20.16 -2.81 -14.19
C ALA A 214 19.33 -1.76 -14.95
N ALA A 215 18.10 -2.12 -15.36
CA ALA A 215 17.23 -1.18 -16.07
C ALA A 215 16.67 -0.10 -15.14
N ASP A 216 16.47 -0.41 -13.88
CA ASP A 216 15.91 0.42 -12.80
C ASP A 216 14.70 1.28 -13.21
N LYS A 217 13.81 0.71 -14.05
CA LYS A 217 12.59 1.37 -14.51
C LYS A 217 11.45 1.20 -13.51
N GLY A 218 11.65 1.72 -12.30
CA GLY A 218 10.72 1.60 -11.20
C GLY A 218 9.67 2.70 -11.13
N ARG A 219 8.70 2.49 -10.23
CA ARG A 219 7.67 3.45 -9.80
C ARG A 219 7.44 3.32 -8.30
N ARG A 220 7.10 4.41 -7.63
CA ARG A 220 6.62 4.37 -6.25
C ARG A 220 5.09 4.26 -6.26
N LEU A 221 4.59 3.08 -5.98
CA LEU A 221 3.16 2.78 -5.96
C LEU A 221 2.64 2.51 -4.55
N ASP A 222 3.54 2.11 -3.64
CA ASP A 222 3.25 1.79 -2.25
C ASP A 222 3.58 2.98 -1.35
N HIS A 223 2.64 3.35 -0.49
CA HIS A 223 2.68 4.57 0.29
C HIS A 223 2.47 4.28 1.77
N ILE A 224 3.04 5.14 2.63
CA ILE A 224 2.76 5.23 4.05
C ILE A 224 2.48 6.70 4.36
N TRP A 225 1.23 7.00 4.70
CA TRP A 225 0.78 8.33 5.09
C TRP A 225 0.30 8.31 6.54
N ALA A 226 0.44 9.42 7.23
CA ALA A 226 -0.09 9.60 8.58
C ALA A 226 -1.01 10.83 8.64
N SER A 227 -2.01 10.78 9.51
CA SER A 227 -2.81 11.96 9.83
C SER A 227 -1.95 13.04 10.49
N PRO A 228 -2.27 14.34 10.35
CA PRO A 228 -1.41 15.44 10.79
C PRO A 228 -1.05 15.38 12.27
N ASP A 229 -1.97 14.92 13.11
CA ASP A 229 -1.83 14.84 14.56
C ASP A 229 -0.81 13.80 15.06
N ILE A 230 -0.44 12.82 14.21
CA ILE A 230 0.57 11.80 14.52
C ILE A 230 1.72 11.76 13.51
N ALA A 231 1.72 12.64 12.51
CA ALA A 231 2.72 12.60 11.46
C ALA A 231 4.15 12.73 11.99
N ASP A 232 4.38 13.59 12.99
CA ASP A 232 5.71 13.81 13.56
C ASP A 232 6.25 12.60 14.34
N ALA A 233 5.38 11.66 14.73
CA ALA A 233 5.78 10.41 15.35
C ALA A 233 6.31 9.37 14.35
N GLY A 234 6.00 9.52 13.05
CA GLY A 234 6.50 8.63 12.00
C GLY A 234 7.93 8.99 11.59
N HIS A 235 8.79 8.01 11.34
CA HIS A 235 10.18 8.23 10.91
C HIS A 235 10.82 6.96 10.34
N SER A 236 12.09 7.06 9.92
CA SER A 236 12.92 5.93 9.46
C SER A 236 12.31 5.14 8.31
N SER A 237 11.65 5.84 7.38
CA SER A 237 11.08 5.19 6.21
C SER A 237 12.16 4.61 5.29
N ARG A 238 11.91 3.41 4.80
CA ARG A 238 12.79 2.74 3.85
C ARG A 238 12.04 1.81 2.91
N VAL A 239 12.56 1.60 1.71
CA VAL A 239 12.10 0.59 0.77
C VAL A 239 13.12 -0.54 0.75
N LEU A 240 12.68 -1.78 0.96
CA LEU A 240 13.56 -2.95 0.92
C LEU A 240 13.74 -3.44 -0.51
N ARG A 241 14.43 -2.65 -1.33
CA ARG A 241 14.65 -2.93 -2.75
C ARG A 241 15.20 -4.33 -3.03
N HIS A 242 16.08 -4.84 -2.17
CA HIS A 242 16.72 -6.16 -2.33
C HIS A 242 15.71 -7.32 -2.33
N VAL A 243 14.56 -7.17 -1.66
CA VAL A 243 13.47 -8.18 -1.64
C VAL A 243 12.92 -8.44 -3.06
N ARG A 244 12.99 -7.44 -3.96
CA ARG A 244 12.64 -7.62 -5.37
C ARG A 244 13.57 -8.58 -6.11
N GLY A 245 14.74 -8.86 -5.57
CA GLY A 245 15.73 -9.83 -6.08
C GLY A 245 15.62 -11.23 -5.47
N TRP A 246 14.70 -11.50 -4.56
CA TRP A 246 14.50 -12.83 -3.99
C TRP A 246 13.97 -13.83 -5.03
N GLU A 247 13.97 -15.13 -4.70
CA GLU A 247 13.46 -16.16 -5.60
C GLU A 247 11.93 -16.04 -5.78
N LYS A 248 11.45 -15.92 -7.02
CA LYS A 248 10.01 -15.75 -7.38
C LYS A 248 9.35 -14.59 -6.63
N PRO A 249 9.95 -13.40 -6.62
CA PRO A 249 9.50 -12.28 -5.78
C PRO A 249 8.15 -11.72 -6.23
N SER A 250 7.58 -10.82 -5.42
CA SER A 250 6.60 -9.86 -5.92
C SER A 250 7.27 -8.86 -6.85
N ASP A 251 6.51 -8.22 -7.73
CA ASP A 251 6.97 -7.04 -8.49
C ASP A 251 7.06 -5.78 -7.63
N HIS A 252 6.54 -5.84 -6.39
CA HIS A 252 6.70 -4.81 -5.39
C HIS A 252 7.77 -5.20 -4.34
N ALA A 253 8.43 -4.18 -3.80
CA ALA A 253 9.28 -4.29 -2.61
C ALA A 253 8.54 -3.73 -1.39
N PRO A 254 8.78 -4.29 -0.18
CA PRO A 254 8.18 -3.78 1.04
C PRO A 254 8.63 -2.35 1.36
N VAL A 255 7.70 -1.54 1.87
CA VAL A 255 7.97 -0.19 2.39
C VAL A 255 7.74 -0.19 3.90
N PHE A 256 8.67 0.38 4.65
CA PHE A 256 8.66 0.42 6.10
C PHE A 256 8.63 1.85 6.62
N ALA A 257 8.04 2.02 7.80
CA ALA A 257 8.20 3.18 8.65
C ALA A 257 8.10 2.78 10.12
N THR A 258 8.71 3.56 11.01
CA THR A 258 8.59 3.43 12.47
C THR A 258 7.73 4.57 13.00
N PHE A 259 6.96 4.31 14.04
CA PHE A 259 6.13 5.30 14.73
C PHE A 259 6.37 5.24 16.24
N ASP A 260 6.64 6.40 16.82
CA ASP A 260 6.82 6.59 18.29
C ASP A 260 5.52 7.15 18.88
N LEU A 261 4.54 6.27 19.13
CA LEU A 261 3.19 6.62 19.61
C LEU A 261 2.86 6.01 20.97
#